data_905f79a27520a3ca526e20ac12449f0b
#
_entry.id   905f79a27520a3ca526e20ac12449f0b
#
_cell.length_a   1.000
_cell.length_b   1.000
_cell.length_c   1.000
_cell.angle_alpha   90.00
_cell.angle_beta   90.00
_cell.angle_gamma   90.00
#
_symmetry.space_group_name_H-M   'P 1'
#
loop_
_entity.id
_entity.type
_entity.pdbx_description
1 polymer ?
#
loop_
_entity_poly.entity_id
_entity_poly.type
_entity_poly.pdbx_seq_one_letter_code
_entity_poly.pdbx_strand_id
1 'polypeptide(L)'
;MRITILFGGTNKERLVSVASAQALCSALPKADLWFWDVDDSVHETRRETLLKHSRPFEQAFVAGSASIGRLEEALDRARSEDRLLVLALHGGSAENGELQVMCEVRGIPFTGSGSASSNVAFDKVVAKRFVEIAGVKAPSGVPLEDIERALAQYGRLVAKPARDGSSYGLIFVNSKQDIVAVRNAAKSEEYLIEPFIAGVEATCGVLEQSDGKLFSLPPIEIIPAEGSFDYTAKYLLKSTQEICPGRFSPDVSAKLMDLALRAHRALSCSGYSRTDFIVSEHGPIYLETNTLPGLTKASLYPKALKAQGIEFVDFLKDQIVIAERRTRR
;
A
#
# COMPACT_ATOMS: atom_id res chain seq x y z
N MET A 1 -11.53 19.85 -14.46
CA MET A 1 -10.28 19.63 -13.71
C MET A 1 -9.19 19.05 -14.60
N ARG A 2 -7.94 19.46 -14.42
CA ARG A 2 -6.77 18.86 -15.09
C ARG A 2 -6.29 17.66 -14.25
N ILE A 3 -6.10 16.51 -14.86
CA ILE A 3 -5.62 15.33 -14.17
C ILE A 3 -4.10 15.36 -14.15
N THR A 4 -3.50 15.15 -12.98
CA THR A 4 -2.06 15.09 -12.78
C THR A 4 -1.70 13.82 -12.04
N ILE A 5 -0.80 13.01 -12.57
CA ILE A 5 -0.23 11.86 -11.89
C ILE A 5 0.95 12.36 -11.05
N LEU A 6 0.81 12.26 -9.72
CA LEU A 6 1.89 12.54 -8.77
C LEU A 6 2.59 11.23 -8.42
N PHE A 7 3.91 11.17 -8.62
CA PHE A 7 4.71 9.98 -8.42
C PHE A 7 6.12 10.30 -7.92
N GLY A 8 6.86 9.29 -7.46
CA GLY A 8 8.16 9.43 -6.82
C GLY A 8 8.05 9.32 -5.30
N GLY A 9 8.37 10.39 -4.61
CA GLY A 9 8.34 10.47 -3.14
C GLY A 9 9.72 10.38 -2.50
N THR A 10 9.79 10.83 -1.23
CA THR A 10 11.04 10.95 -0.48
C THR A 10 11.47 9.65 0.23
N ASN A 11 10.70 8.58 0.10
CA ASN A 11 10.88 7.32 0.83
C ASN A 11 11.52 6.21 -0.02
N LYS A 12 11.73 5.03 0.59
CA LYS A 12 12.37 3.87 -0.03
C LYS A 12 11.55 3.23 -1.16
N GLU A 13 10.22 3.43 -1.19
CA GLU A 13 9.30 2.84 -2.19
C GLU A 13 9.14 3.69 -3.45
N ARG A 14 9.86 4.81 -3.58
CA ARG A 14 9.83 5.70 -4.75
C ARG A 14 10.05 4.99 -6.09
N LEU A 15 10.82 3.91 -6.10
CA LEU A 15 11.08 3.12 -7.32
C LEU A 15 9.81 2.39 -7.78
N VAL A 16 9.04 1.84 -6.84
CA VAL A 16 7.74 1.22 -7.12
C VAL A 16 6.75 2.26 -7.64
N SER A 17 6.82 3.48 -7.08
CA SER A 17 6.02 4.62 -7.51
C SER A 17 6.27 4.97 -9.00
N VAL A 18 7.53 5.00 -9.44
CA VAL A 18 7.88 5.24 -10.85
C VAL A 18 7.27 4.16 -11.77
N ALA A 19 7.35 2.89 -11.37
CA ALA A 19 6.75 1.79 -12.13
C ALA A 19 5.20 1.90 -12.18
N SER A 20 4.57 2.30 -11.07
CA SER A 20 3.12 2.57 -11.03
C SER A 20 2.75 3.73 -11.96
N ALA A 21 3.53 4.81 -11.95
CA ALA A 21 3.31 5.95 -12.82
C ALA A 21 3.41 5.59 -14.32
N GLN A 22 4.28 4.68 -14.70
CA GLN A 22 4.34 4.18 -16.09
C GLN A 22 3.03 3.50 -16.52
N ALA A 23 2.43 2.68 -15.64
CA ALA A 23 1.15 2.03 -15.91
C ALA A 23 0.01 3.04 -15.99
N LEU A 24 -0.07 3.96 -15.01
CA LEU A 24 -1.07 5.05 -14.98
C LEU A 24 -0.93 5.98 -16.19
N CYS A 25 0.29 6.35 -16.56
CA CYS A 25 0.60 7.16 -17.71
C CYS A 25 0.09 6.53 -19.02
N SER A 26 0.17 5.20 -19.15
CA SER A 26 -0.37 4.48 -20.29
C SER A 26 -1.91 4.49 -20.34
N ALA A 27 -2.55 4.38 -19.17
CA ALA A 27 -4.00 4.35 -19.05
C ALA A 27 -4.66 5.75 -19.12
N LEU A 28 -3.94 6.80 -18.72
CA LEU A 28 -4.39 8.20 -18.71
C LEU A 28 -3.52 9.05 -19.66
N PRO A 29 -3.71 8.94 -21.00
CA PRO A 29 -2.81 9.55 -21.97
C PRO A 29 -2.80 11.09 -21.97
N LYS A 30 -3.79 11.73 -21.37
CA LYS A 30 -3.91 13.19 -21.28
C LYS A 30 -3.50 13.76 -19.92
N ALA A 31 -3.09 12.92 -18.96
CA ALA A 31 -2.67 13.38 -17.65
C ALA A 31 -1.28 14.04 -17.72
N ASP A 32 -1.11 15.12 -16.97
CA ASP A 32 0.20 15.70 -16.67
C ASP A 32 0.96 14.81 -15.70
N LEU A 33 2.28 14.91 -15.68
CA LEU A 33 3.15 14.05 -14.88
C LEU A 33 4.03 14.91 -13.97
N TRP A 34 3.86 14.74 -12.67
CA TRP A 34 4.63 15.43 -11.64
C TRP A 34 5.44 14.42 -10.85
N PHE A 35 6.76 14.54 -10.95
CA PHE A 35 7.73 13.73 -10.20
C PHE A 35 8.15 14.45 -8.93
N TRP A 36 7.85 13.86 -7.78
CA TRP A 36 8.30 14.31 -6.47
C TRP A 36 9.60 13.61 -6.13
N ASP A 37 10.71 14.36 -6.09
CA ASP A 37 12.04 13.80 -5.86
C ASP A 37 12.38 13.71 -4.36
N VAL A 38 13.50 13.08 -4.05
CA VAL A 38 13.98 12.81 -2.68
C VAL A 38 14.34 14.04 -1.88
N ASP A 39 14.71 15.12 -2.55
CA ASP A 39 15.02 16.42 -1.96
C ASP A 39 13.79 17.32 -1.74
N ASP A 40 12.59 16.72 -1.87
CA ASP A 40 11.30 17.38 -1.78
C ASP A 40 10.96 18.30 -2.96
N SER A 41 11.80 18.36 -4.00
CA SER A 41 11.47 19.10 -5.21
C SER A 41 10.45 18.34 -6.08
N VAL A 42 9.56 19.07 -6.75
CA VAL A 42 8.60 18.51 -7.72
C VAL A 42 8.98 18.97 -9.11
N HIS A 43 8.94 18.07 -10.06
CA HIS A 43 9.31 18.31 -11.45
C HIS A 43 8.15 17.94 -12.38
N GLU A 44 7.82 18.84 -13.29
CA GLU A 44 6.93 18.49 -14.41
C GLU A 44 7.74 17.70 -15.44
N THR A 45 7.35 16.45 -15.71
CA THR A 45 8.13 15.56 -16.58
C THR A 45 7.38 15.19 -17.84
N ARG A 46 8.13 14.78 -18.89
CA ARG A 46 7.55 14.35 -20.15
C ARG A 46 7.21 12.87 -20.12
N ARG A 47 6.13 12.51 -20.79
CA ARG A 47 5.68 11.12 -20.97
C ARG A 47 6.79 10.22 -21.55
N GLU A 48 7.49 10.70 -22.55
CA GLU A 48 8.56 9.96 -23.21
C GLU A 48 9.72 9.67 -22.25
N THR A 49 10.05 10.62 -21.37
CA THR A 49 11.09 10.46 -20.35
C THR A 49 10.71 9.34 -19.37
N LEU A 50 9.46 9.36 -18.87
CA LEU A 50 8.96 8.33 -17.94
C LEU A 50 8.90 6.95 -18.61
N LEU A 51 8.38 6.85 -19.83
CA LEU A 51 8.22 5.56 -20.52
C LEU A 51 9.53 4.96 -21.04
N LYS A 52 10.57 5.77 -21.28
CA LYS A 52 11.91 5.31 -21.63
C LYS A 52 12.70 4.75 -20.45
N HIS A 53 12.27 5.00 -19.21
CA HIS A 53 12.94 4.49 -18.01
C HIS A 53 12.68 2.98 -17.85
N SER A 54 13.63 2.16 -18.32
CA SER A 54 13.43 0.71 -18.51
C SER A 54 13.60 -0.14 -17.24
N ARG A 55 14.24 0.39 -16.19
CA ARG A 55 14.54 -0.33 -14.93
C ARG A 55 14.00 0.43 -13.69
N PRO A 56 12.66 0.62 -13.60
CA PRO A 56 12.09 1.46 -12.55
C PRO A 56 12.25 0.92 -11.12
N PHE A 57 12.52 -0.38 -10.94
CA PHE A 57 12.75 -1.00 -9.63
C PHE A 57 14.22 -0.99 -9.17
N GLU A 58 15.14 -0.66 -10.08
CA GLU A 58 16.59 -0.77 -9.84
C GLU A 58 17.30 0.58 -9.92
N GLN A 59 16.80 1.50 -10.71
CA GLN A 59 17.45 2.77 -11.02
C GLN A 59 16.56 3.95 -10.63
N ALA A 60 17.18 4.97 -10.02
CA ALA A 60 16.50 6.22 -9.73
C ALA A 60 16.05 6.89 -11.03
N PHE A 61 14.81 7.41 -11.00
CA PHE A 61 14.27 8.21 -12.10
C PHE A 61 14.84 9.63 -12.04
N VAL A 62 15.09 10.20 -13.21
CA VAL A 62 15.53 11.60 -13.37
C VAL A 62 14.52 12.31 -14.28
N ALA A 63 13.89 13.35 -13.77
CA ALA A 63 12.82 14.06 -14.48
C ALA A 63 13.29 14.76 -15.77
N GLY A 64 14.55 15.19 -15.82
CA GLY A 64 15.13 15.88 -17.00
C GLY A 64 14.55 17.27 -17.25
N SER A 65 13.90 17.88 -16.25
CA SER A 65 13.29 19.22 -16.30
C SER A 65 13.63 20.03 -15.06
N ALA A 66 13.46 21.36 -15.14
CA ALA A 66 13.55 22.22 -13.97
C ALA A 66 12.46 21.90 -12.95
N SER A 67 12.74 22.11 -11.67
CA SER A 67 11.76 22.01 -10.59
C SER A 67 10.66 23.08 -10.76
N ILE A 68 9.44 22.73 -10.39
CA ILE A 68 8.30 23.65 -10.26
C ILE A 68 8.11 24.13 -8.82
N GLY A 69 9.06 23.80 -7.93
CA GLY A 69 9.06 24.14 -6.51
C GLY A 69 9.14 22.90 -5.62
N ARG A 70 9.06 23.10 -4.31
CA ARG A 70 8.89 22.03 -3.33
C ARG A 70 7.46 21.50 -3.37
N LEU A 71 7.19 20.39 -2.66
CA LEU A 71 5.86 19.76 -2.65
C LEU A 71 4.74 20.77 -2.30
N GLU A 72 4.92 21.60 -1.28
CA GLU A 72 3.91 22.59 -0.89
C GLU A 72 3.60 23.58 -2.00
N GLU A 73 4.62 24.12 -2.67
CA GLU A 73 4.45 25.06 -3.79
C GLU A 73 3.79 24.38 -4.99
N ALA A 74 4.12 23.11 -5.25
CA ALA A 74 3.46 22.31 -6.29
C ALA A 74 1.98 22.06 -5.96
N LEU A 75 1.64 21.83 -4.69
CA LEU A 75 0.24 21.69 -4.25
C LEU A 75 -0.53 23.01 -4.35
N ASP A 76 0.08 24.16 -3.99
CA ASP A 76 -0.54 25.47 -4.20
C ASP A 76 -0.81 25.74 -5.69
N ARG A 77 0.12 25.34 -6.56
CA ARG A 77 -0.08 25.37 -8.01
C ARG A 77 -1.20 24.39 -8.45
N ALA A 78 -1.26 23.19 -7.89
CA ALA A 78 -2.34 22.25 -8.19
C ALA A 78 -3.72 22.85 -7.86
N ARG A 79 -3.83 23.54 -6.72
CA ARG A 79 -5.06 24.24 -6.33
C ARG A 79 -5.42 25.37 -7.30
N SER A 80 -4.45 26.23 -7.63
CA SER A 80 -4.68 27.39 -8.51
C SER A 80 -5.05 27.01 -9.94
N GLU A 81 -4.58 25.88 -10.42
CA GLU A 81 -4.83 25.36 -11.77
C GLU A 81 -6.00 24.36 -11.84
N ASP A 82 -6.78 24.21 -10.78
CA ASP A 82 -7.93 23.25 -10.67
C ASP A 82 -7.53 21.83 -11.07
N ARG A 83 -6.47 21.29 -10.43
CA ARG A 83 -5.96 19.94 -10.70
C ARG A 83 -6.57 18.91 -9.77
N LEU A 84 -6.72 17.68 -10.28
CA LEU A 84 -6.98 16.47 -9.52
C LEU A 84 -5.70 15.62 -9.55
N LEU A 85 -5.25 15.15 -8.37
CA LEU A 85 -4.06 14.32 -8.25
C LEU A 85 -4.42 12.83 -8.26
N VAL A 86 -3.88 12.10 -9.24
CA VAL A 86 -3.88 10.64 -9.24
C VAL A 86 -2.60 10.20 -8.56
N LEU A 87 -2.72 9.61 -7.37
CA LEU A 87 -1.58 9.23 -6.55
C LEU A 87 -0.99 7.89 -7.02
N ALA A 88 0.19 7.96 -7.64
CA ALA A 88 1.02 6.80 -7.98
C ALA A 88 2.13 6.63 -6.94
N LEU A 89 1.84 6.81 -5.67
CA LEU A 89 2.78 6.88 -4.56
C LEU A 89 2.61 5.69 -3.62
N HIS A 90 3.67 5.35 -2.87
CA HIS A 90 3.66 4.24 -1.93
C HIS A 90 4.52 4.57 -0.71
N GLY A 91 4.06 4.11 0.47
CA GLY A 91 4.80 4.19 1.73
C GLY A 91 5.06 5.61 2.25
N GLY A 92 5.65 5.70 3.44
CA GLY A 92 6.10 6.94 4.07
C GLY A 92 5.05 8.04 4.12
N SER A 93 5.47 9.30 3.96
CA SER A 93 4.60 10.49 3.96
C SER A 93 3.55 10.50 2.84
N ALA A 94 3.73 9.69 1.81
CA ALA A 94 2.76 9.53 0.73
C ALA A 94 1.55 8.67 1.12
N GLU A 95 1.68 7.77 2.11
CA GLU A 95 0.64 6.82 2.51
C GLU A 95 0.22 6.95 3.99
N ASN A 96 0.99 7.66 4.83
CA ASN A 96 0.71 7.82 6.25
C ASN A 96 -0.32 8.91 6.58
N GLY A 97 -0.90 9.57 5.57
CA GLY A 97 -1.88 10.66 5.73
C GLY A 97 -1.30 12.06 5.63
N GLU A 98 0.02 12.27 5.67
CA GLU A 98 0.64 13.60 5.58
C GLU A 98 0.34 14.30 4.27
N LEU A 99 0.62 13.67 3.12
CA LEU A 99 0.28 14.22 1.81
C LEU A 99 -1.23 14.46 1.67
N GLN A 100 -2.04 13.53 2.16
CA GLN A 100 -3.49 13.61 2.08
C GLN A 100 -4.02 14.83 2.84
N VAL A 101 -3.53 15.10 4.06
CA VAL A 101 -3.95 16.31 4.80
C VAL A 101 -3.50 17.59 4.09
N MET A 102 -2.31 17.61 3.48
CA MET A 102 -1.85 18.76 2.69
C MET A 102 -2.76 19.06 1.50
N CYS A 103 -3.29 18.02 0.85
CA CYS A 103 -4.28 18.15 -0.22
C CYS A 103 -5.65 18.58 0.33
N GLU A 104 -6.12 17.98 1.43
CA GLU A 104 -7.43 18.27 2.04
C GLU A 104 -7.56 19.72 2.48
N VAL A 105 -6.55 20.26 3.18
CA VAL A 105 -6.58 21.67 3.64
C VAL A 105 -6.55 22.68 2.48
N ARG A 106 -6.06 22.27 1.32
CA ARG A 106 -6.06 23.08 0.09
C ARG A 106 -7.30 22.85 -0.78
N GLY A 107 -8.15 21.88 -0.43
CA GLY A 107 -9.30 21.48 -1.26
C GLY A 107 -8.87 20.89 -2.61
N ILE A 108 -7.74 20.20 -2.68
CA ILE A 108 -7.27 19.51 -3.88
C ILE A 108 -7.84 18.10 -3.88
N PRO A 109 -8.62 17.69 -4.92
CA PRO A 109 -9.08 16.32 -5.04
C PRO A 109 -7.92 15.37 -5.38
N PHE A 110 -7.93 14.18 -4.77
CA PHE A 110 -6.94 13.13 -5.00
C PHE A 110 -7.57 11.74 -4.90
N THR A 111 -6.98 10.76 -5.60
CA THR A 111 -7.45 9.37 -5.60
C THR A 111 -7.01 8.62 -4.33
N GLY A 112 -7.80 7.62 -3.90
CA GLY A 112 -7.52 6.81 -2.73
C GLY A 112 -8.11 7.37 -1.44
N SER A 113 -7.70 6.84 -0.31
CA SER A 113 -8.22 7.17 1.02
C SER A 113 -7.78 8.55 1.51
N GLY A 114 -8.58 9.18 2.37
CA GLY A 114 -8.26 10.46 3.01
C GLY A 114 -7.21 10.34 4.12
N SER A 115 -6.79 11.49 4.68
CA SER A 115 -5.70 11.58 5.64
C SER A 115 -5.92 10.74 6.90
N ALA A 116 -7.10 10.83 7.52
CA ALA A 116 -7.42 10.10 8.74
C ALA A 116 -7.37 8.58 8.54
N SER A 117 -7.97 8.09 7.46
CA SER A 117 -7.97 6.68 7.09
C SER A 117 -6.56 6.18 6.78
N SER A 118 -5.80 6.92 5.98
CA SER A 118 -4.40 6.60 5.64
C SER A 118 -3.52 6.52 6.89
N ASN A 119 -3.64 7.49 7.82
CA ASN A 119 -2.88 7.48 9.06
C ASN A 119 -3.20 6.27 9.94
N VAL A 120 -4.49 5.93 10.11
CA VAL A 120 -4.93 4.77 10.89
C VAL A 120 -4.47 3.47 10.24
N ALA A 121 -4.61 3.32 8.93
CA ALA A 121 -4.24 2.10 8.21
C ALA A 121 -2.72 1.87 8.18
N PHE A 122 -1.92 2.93 8.13
CA PHE A 122 -0.47 2.88 8.08
C PHE A 122 0.16 2.44 9.42
N ASP A 123 -0.52 2.74 10.54
CA ASP A 123 -0.11 2.31 11.87
C ASP A 123 -0.69 0.92 12.19
N LYS A 124 0.16 -0.12 12.11
CA LYS A 124 -0.27 -1.52 12.30
C LYS A 124 -0.88 -1.79 13.66
N VAL A 125 -0.42 -1.10 14.70
CA VAL A 125 -0.95 -1.26 16.07
C VAL A 125 -2.35 -0.68 16.16
N VAL A 126 -2.56 0.50 15.60
CA VAL A 126 -3.86 1.18 15.58
C VAL A 126 -4.83 0.46 14.65
N ALA A 127 -4.40 0.14 13.43
CA ALA A 127 -5.23 -0.55 12.42
C ALA A 127 -5.82 -1.84 12.97
N LYS A 128 -5.01 -2.66 13.67
CA LYS A 128 -5.48 -3.92 14.28
C LYS A 128 -6.61 -3.73 15.26
N ARG A 129 -6.54 -2.70 16.13
CA ARG A 129 -7.62 -2.41 17.07
C ARG A 129 -8.94 -2.10 16.36
N PHE A 130 -8.88 -1.32 15.26
CA PHE A 130 -10.08 -0.99 14.48
C PHE A 130 -10.68 -2.23 13.79
N VAL A 131 -9.84 -3.05 13.17
CA VAL A 131 -10.33 -4.24 12.45
C VAL A 131 -10.82 -5.32 13.41
N GLU A 132 -10.24 -5.47 14.61
CA GLU A 132 -10.72 -6.39 15.65
C GLU A 132 -12.12 -6.02 16.15
N ILE A 133 -12.42 -4.73 16.33
CA ILE A 133 -13.78 -4.25 16.66
C ILE A 133 -14.77 -4.66 15.55
N ALA A 134 -14.33 -4.71 14.30
CA ALA A 134 -15.16 -5.17 13.17
C ALA A 134 -15.21 -6.71 13.02
N GLY A 135 -14.63 -7.46 13.98
CA GLY A 135 -14.62 -8.92 14.00
C GLY A 135 -13.59 -9.55 13.03
N VAL A 136 -12.57 -8.80 12.63
CA VAL A 136 -11.44 -9.32 11.85
C VAL A 136 -10.33 -9.71 12.81
N LYS A 137 -9.97 -11.00 12.85
CA LYS A 137 -8.93 -11.51 13.75
C LYS A 137 -7.55 -11.00 13.32
N ALA A 138 -6.79 -10.49 14.29
CA ALA A 138 -5.38 -10.09 14.12
C ALA A 138 -4.51 -10.78 15.18
N PRO A 139 -3.19 -10.93 14.95
CA PRO A 139 -2.30 -11.46 15.99
C PRO A 139 -2.17 -10.46 17.14
N SER A 140 -2.14 -10.98 18.37
CA SER A 140 -1.92 -10.16 19.56
C SER A 140 -0.50 -9.62 19.60
N GLY A 141 -0.34 -8.32 19.83
CA GLY A 141 0.96 -7.70 20.05
C GLY A 141 1.61 -8.17 21.37
N VAL A 142 2.94 -8.31 21.32
CA VAL A 142 3.77 -8.65 22.48
C VAL A 142 4.57 -7.41 22.87
N PRO A 143 4.52 -6.96 24.13
CA PRO A 143 5.41 -5.91 24.63
C PRO A 143 6.89 -6.30 24.51
N LEU A 144 7.77 -5.34 24.22
CA LEU A 144 9.20 -5.60 24.02
C LEU A 144 9.86 -6.20 25.27
N GLU A 145 9.42 -5.81 26.45
CA GLU A 145 9.87 -6.36 27.73
C GLU A 145 9.51 -7.83 27.93
N ASP A 146 8.43 -8.30 27.30
CA ASP A 146 7.94 -9.67 27.39
C ASP A 146 8.47 -10.61 26.29
N ILE A 147 9.36 -10.16 25.42
CA ILE A 147 9.77 -10.88 24.20
C ILE A 147 10.41 -12.24 24.49
N GLU A 148 11.20 -12.38 25.57
CA GLU A 148 11.79 -13.67 25.96
C GLU A 148 10.71 -14.66 26.41
N ARG A 149 9.75 -14.19 27.21
CA ARG A 149 8.63 -15.02 27.68
C ARG A 149 7.75 -15.45 26.50
N ALA A 150 7.48 -14.54 25.57
CA ALA A 150 6.71 -14.83 24.39
C ALA A 150 7.45 -15.81 23.44
N LEU A 151 8.75 -15.66 23.27
CA LEU A 151 9.55 -16.62 22.49
C LEU A 151 9.50 -18.02 23.10
N ALA A 152 9.62 -18.13 24.44
CA ALA A 152 9.50 -19.40 25.12
C ALA A 152 8.10 -20.03 24.98
N GLN A 153 7.05 -19.20 24.95
CA GLN A 153 5.66 -19.65 24.84
C GLN A 153 5.27 -20.07 23.41
N TYR A 154 5.66 -19.28 22.40
CA TYR A 154 5.22 -19.44 21.01
C TYR A 154 6.26 -20.11 20.11
N GLY A 155 7.50 -20.26 20.56
CA GLY A 155 8.61 -20.87 19.82
C GLY A 155 9.17 -20.00 18.70
N ARG A 156 8.36 -19.13 18.08
CA ARG A 156 8.78 -18.21 17.01
C ARG A 156 7.94 -16.95 17.02
N LEU A 157 8.61 -15.79 16.85
CA LEU A 157 7.93 -14.50 16.75
C LEU A 157 8.32 -13.78 15.45
N VAL A 158 7.56 -12.74 15.12
CA VAL A 158 7.85 -11.77 14.06
C VAL A 158 7.88 -10.39 14.68
N ALA A 159 8.94 -9.64 14.43
CA ALA A 159 9.06 -8.24 14.80
C ALA A 159 9.17 -7.39 13.53
N LYS A 160 8.40 -6.32 13.44
CA LYS A 160 8.35 -5.43 12.27
C LYS A 160 8.08 -3.99 12.71
N PRO A 161 8.57 -2.97 11.97
CA PRO A 161 8.19 -1.59 12.24
C PRO A 161 6.67 -1.41 12.28
N ALA A 162 6.19 -0.68 13.28
CA ALA A 162 4.76 -0.40 13.42
C ALA A 162 4.23 0.45 12.25
N ARG A 163 5.08 1.34 11.71
CA ARG A 163 4.74 2.34 10.68
C ARG A 163 5.74 2.30 9.50
N ASP A 164 5.78 1.20 8.77
CA ASP A 164 6.55 1.07 7.52
C ASP A 164 5.91 -0.01 6.64
N GLY A 165 6.31 -0.08 5.35
CA GLY A 165 5.80 -0.99 4.34
C GLY A 165 6.86 -1.95 3.78
N SER A 166 6.47 -2.73 2.76
CA SER A 166 7.35 -3.57 1.94
C SER A 166 8.30 -4.52 2.69
N SER A 167 7.92 -4.98 3.89
CA SER A 167 8.72 -5.86 4.75
C SER A 167 10.11 -5.30 5.14
N TYR A 168 10.34 -4.00 5.02
CA TYR A 168 11.53 -3.37 5.56
C TYR A 168 11.58 -3.54 7.08
N GLY A 169 12.76 -3.86 7.61
CA GLY A 169 12.96 -4.04 9.04
C GLY A 169 12.27 -5.28 9.66
N LEU A 170 11.70 -6.18 8.85
CA LEU A 170 11.11 -7.44 9.34
C LEU A 170 12.20 -8.34 9.93
N ILE A 171 12.00 -8.79 11.18
CA ILE A 171 12.91 -9.70 11.90
C ILE A 171 12.13 -10.94 12.35
N PHE A 172 12.54 -12.11 11.91
CA PHE A 172 12.08 -13.36 12.49
C PHE A 172 12.86 -13.67 13.76
N VAL A 173 12.15 -13.90 14.87
CA VAL A 173 12.75 -14.14 16.17
C VAL A 173 12.63 -15.63 16.50
N ASN A 174 13.74 -16.34 16.37
CA ASN A 174 13.86 -17.77 16.66
C ASN A 174 14.84 -18.05 17.81
N SER A 175 15.62 -17.06 18.21
CA SER A 175 16.71 -17.19 19.18
C SER A 175 16.88 -15.93 20.03
N LYS A 176 17.69 -16.04 21.10
CA LYS A 176 18.08 -14.89 21.92
C LYS A 176 18.90 -13.84 21.14
N GLN A 177 19.63 -14.25 20.10
CA GLN A 177 20.39 -13.32 19.27
C GLN A 177 19.44 -12.42 18.46
N ASP A 178 18.33 -12.99 17.95
CA ASP A 178 17.32 -12.22 17.22
C ASP A 178 16.64 -11.19 18.13
N ILE A 179 16.44 -11.52 19.41
CA ILE A 179 15.91 -10.57 20.41
C ILE A 179 16.82 -9.34 20.55
N VAL A 180 18.15 -9.54 20.53
CA VAL A 180 19.11 -8.42 20.56
C VAL A 180 18.96 -7.54 19.33
N ALA A 181 18.76 -8.13 18.15
CA ALA A 181 18.52 -7.40 16.91
C ALA A 181 17.22 -6.56 17.00
N VAL A 182 16.12 -7.15 17.51
CA VAL A 182 14.84 -6.42 17.72
C VAL A 182 15.04 -5.26 18.69
N ARG A 183 15.69 -5.47 19.84
CA ARG A 183 15.96 -4.42 20.83
C ARG A 183 16.81 -3.27 20.27
N ASN A 184 17.76 -3.60 19.40
CA ASN A 184 18.57 -2.57 18.73
C ASN A 184 17.74 -1.78 17.70
N ALA A 185 16.96 -2.45 16.89
CA ALA A 185 16.06 -1.80 15.92
C ALA A 185 15.02 -0.91 16.62
N ALA A 186 14.44 -1.39 17.72
CA ALA A 186 13.45 -0.67 18.52
C ALA A 186 13.97 0.61 19.23
N LYS A 187 15.29 0.90 19.16
CA LYS A 187 15.85 2.18 19.64
C LYS A 187 15.58 3.34 18.70
N SER A 188 15.37 3.07 17.42
CA SER A 188 15.18 4.09 16.37
C SER A 188 13.75 4.28 15.96
N GLU A 189 12.90 3.25 16.11
CA GLU A 189 11.49 3.28 15.71
C GLU A 189 10.67 2.27 16.51
N GLU A 190 9.35 2.44 16.55
CA GLU A 190 8.43 1.53 17.23
C GLU A 190 8.32 0.20 16.45
N TYR A 191 8.49 -0.93 17.17
CA TYR A 191 8.35 -2.28 16.62
C TYR A 191 7.12 -2.98 17.17
N LEU A 192 6.31 -3.55 16.27
CA LEU A 192 5.25 -4.49 16.59
C LEU A 192 5.83 -5.90 16.61
N ILE A 193 5.71 -6.57 17.76
CA ILE A 193 6.17 -7.95 17.95
C ILE A 193 4.93 -8.84 18.06
N GLU A 194 4.93 -9.97 17.37
CA GLU A 194 3.77 -10.88 17.29
C GLU A 194 4.21 -12.34 17.25
N PRO A 195 3.37 -13.30 17.71
CA PRO A 195 3.57 -14.70 17.39
C PRO A 195 3.63 -14.94 15.89
N PHE A 196 4.57 -15.76 15.44
CA PHE A 196 4.60 -16.19 14.03
C PHE A 196 3.38 -17.06 13.73
N ILE A 197 2.68 -16.74 12.66
CA ILE A 197 1.51 -17.50 12.20
C ILE A 197 1.92 -18.34 11.00
N ALA A 198 1.83 -19.66 11.16
CA ALA A 198 2.01 -20.58 10.05
C ALA A 198 0.74 -20.60 9.16
N GLY A 199 0.93 -20.57 7.84
CA GLY A 199 -0.18 -20.59 6.90
C GLY A 199 0.22 -20.13 5.50
N VAL A 200 -0.78 -19.92 4.66
CA VAL A 200 -0.62 -19.44 3.29
C VAL A 200 -0.84 -17.93 3.27
N GLU A 201 0.09 -17.19 2.69
CA GLU A 201 -0.08 -15.74 2.50
C GLU A 201 -1.14 -15.47 1.44
N ALA A 202 -2.08 -14.58 1.78
CA ALA A 202 -3.16 -14.17 0.92
C ALA A 202 -3.34 -12.67 0.95
N THR A 203 -3.80 -12.10 -0.16
CA THR A 203 -4.19 -10.69 -0.21
C THR A 203 -5.54 -10.54 -0.92
N CYS A 204 -6.33 -9.55 -0.49
CA CYS A 204 -7.63 -9.28 -1.07
C CYS A 204 -7.83 -7.77 -1.25
N GLY A 205 -8.11 -7.37 -2.50
CA GLY A 205 -8.45 -5.99 -2.83
C GLY A 205 -9.91 -5.67 -2.52
N VAL A 206 -10.18 -4.41 -2.19
CA VAL A 206 -11.53 -3.84 -2.11
C VAL A 206 -11.61 -2.68 -3.08
N LEU A 207 -12.74 -2.57 -3.79
CA LEU A 207 -13.01 -1.54 -4.77
C LEU A 207 -14.35 -0.86 -4.50
N GLU A 208 -14.33 0.47 -4.50
CA GLU A 208 -15.51 1.32 -4.61
C GLU A 208 -15.62 1.82 -6.05
N GLN A 209 -16.78 1.64 -6.66
CA GLN A 209 -17.13 2.19 -7.97
C GLN A 209 -17.80 3.55 -7.86
N SER A 210 -17.78 4.31 -8.94
CA SER A 210 -18.35 5.66 -8.96
C SER A 210 -19.86 5.72 -8.72
N ASP A 211 -20.59 4.61 -8.86
CA ASP A 211 -21.99 4.47 -8.49
C ASP A 211 -22.22 4.23 -6.99
N GLY A 212 -21.14 4.12 -6.19
CA GLY A 212 -21.16 3.84 -4.76
C GLY A 212 -21.15 2.36 -4.40
N LYS A 213 -21.07 1.46 -5.37
CA LYS A 213 -20.96 0.03 -5.12
C LYS A 213 -19.58 -0.31 -4.55
N LEU A 214 -19.56 -0.91 -3.38
CA LEU A 214 -18.35 -1.35 -2.67
C LEU A 214 -18.33 -2.88 -2.59
N PHE A 215 -17.24 -3.50 -3.07
CA PHE A 215 -17.09 -4.95 -3.07
C PHE A 215 -15.61 -5.38 -3.03
N SER A 216 -15.38 -6.63 -2.66
CA SER A 216 -14.06 -7.26 -2.64
C SER A 216 -13.73 -7.88 -3.99
N LEU A 217 -12.47 -7.80 -4.39
CA LEU A 217 -11.91 -8.47 -5.55
C LEU A 217 -11.56 -9.93 -5.21
N PRO A 218 -11.35 -10.81 -6.20
CA PRO A 218 -10.88 -12.16 -5.97
C PRO A 218 -9.57 -12.17 -5.16
N PRO A 219 -9.46 -13.00 -4.10
CA PRO A 219 -8.24 -13.09 -3.32
C PRO A 219 -7.10 -13.69 -4.14
N ILE A 220 -5.88 -13.26 -3.81
CA ILE A 220 -4.64 -13.74 -4.44
C ILE A 220 -3.87 -14.57 -3.42
N GLU A 221 -3.42 -15.74 -3.83
CA GLU A 221 -2.49 -16.58 -3.08
C GLU A 221 -1.06 -16.16 -3.42
N ILE A 222 -0.24 -15.97 -2.38
CA ILE A 222 1.16 -15.61 -2.50
C ILE A 222 2.01 -16.76 -1.99
N ILE A 223 2.86 -17.30 -2.86
CA ILE A 223 3.81 -18.36 -2.53
C ILE A 223 5.20 -17.74 -2.61
N PRO A 224 5.80 -17.37 -1.46
CA PRO A 224 7.14 -16.82 -1.48
C PRO A 224 8.15 -17.82 -2.00
N ALA A 225 9.21 -17.33 -2.64
CA ALA A 225 10.37 -18.14 -2.94
C ALA A 225 11.03 -18.61 -1.64
N GLU A 226 11.60 -19.80 -1.63
CA GLU A 226 12.32 -20.33 -0.46
C GLU A 226 13.35 -19.31 0.03
N GLY A 227 13.21 -18.89 1.28
CA GLY A 227 14.23 -18.17 2.06
C GLY A 227 14.15 -16.66 2.12
N SER A 228 13.20 -15.97 1.47
CA SER A 228 13.13 -14.49 1.57
C SER A 228 11.72 -13.93 1.59
N PHE A 229 11.45 -13.05 2.58
CA PHE A 229 10.25 -12.23 2.71
C PHE A 229 10.56 -10.73 2.58
N ASP A 230 11.70 -10.37 1.97
CA ASP A 230 12.15 -8.99 1.87
C ASP A 230 11.67 -8.27 0.58
N TYR A 231 12.01 -6.99 0.46
CA TYR A 231 11.73 -6.16 -0.71
C TYR A 231 12.25 -6.79 -2.01
N THR A 232 13.42 -7.42 -1.95
CA THR A 232 14.06 -8.08 -3.10
C THR A 232 13.20 -9.23 -3.63
N ALA A 233 12.63 -10.03 -2.72
CA ALA A 233 11.72 -11.12 -3.09
C ALA A 233 10.41 -10.61 -3.71
N LYS A 234 9.88 -9.49 -3.22
CA LYS A 234 8.62 -8.92 -3.71
C LYS A 234 8.73 -8.28 -5.11
N TYR A 235 9.85 -7.64 -5.42
CA TYR A 235 9.97 -6.80 -6.61
C TYR A 235 11.07 -7.19 -7.59
N LEU A 236 12.11 -7.90 -7.15
CA LEU A 236 13.29 -8.21 -7.95
C LEU A 236 13.44 -9.71 -8.29
N LEU A 237 12.97 -10.61 -7.41
CA LEU A 237 13.05 -12.05 -7.66
C LEU A 237 11.78 -12.55 -8.35
N LYS A 238 11.94 -13.16 -9.52
CA LYS A 238 10.84 -13.80 -10.28
C LYS A 238 10.31 -15.10 -9.65
N SER A 239 10.76 -15.44 -8.47
CA SER A 239 10.49 -16.73 -7.81
C SER A 239 9.25 -16.73 -6.91
N THR A 240 8.73 -15.57 -6.52
CA THR A 240 7.44 -15.48 -5.83
C THR A 240 6.30 -15.74 -6.83
N GLN A 241 5.45 -16.72 -6.52
CA GLN A 241 4.26 -17.00 -7.33
C GLN A 241 3.05 -16.26 -6.74
N GLU A 242 2.32 -15.57 -7.60
CA GLU A 242 1.12 -14.82 -7.26
C GLU A 242 -0.05 -15.35 -8.09
N ILE A 243 -0.88 -16.17 -7.49
CA ILE A 243 -1.97 -16.91 -8.17
C ILE A 243 -3.28 -16.16 -7.94
N CYS A 244 -3.91 -15.70 -9.01
CA CYS A 244 -5.18 -14.97 -8.99
C CYS A 244 -6.18 -15.56 -9.99
N PRO A 245 -7.38 -15.99 -9.55
CA PRO A 245 -7.81 -16.21 -8.17
C PRO A 245 -6.94 -17.22 -7.42
N GLY A 246 -6.78 -17.03 -6.10
CA GLY A 246 -6.02 -17.95 -5.24
C GLY A 246 -6.68 -19.33 -5.16
N ARG A 247 -5.89 -20.37 -4.92
CA ARG A 247 -6.33 -21.78 -4.85
C ARG A 247 -6.97 -22.14 -3.50
N PHE A 248 -7.72 -21.20 -2.94
CA PHE A 248 -8.46 -21.40 -1.70
C PHE A 248 -9.79 -22.10 -1.97
N SER A 249 -10.34 -22.80 -0.97
CA SER A 249 -11.70 -23.30 -1.06
C SER A 249 -12.70 -22.14 -1.23
N PRO A 250 -13.90 -22.38 -1.79
CA PRO A 250 -14.94 -21.36 -1.92
C PRO A 250 -15.24 -20.64 -0.59
N ASP A 251 -15.31 -21.38 0.52
CA ASP A 251 -15.59 -20.82 1.86
C ASP A 251 -14.44 -19.93 2.36
N VAL A 252 -13.19 -20.33 2.16
CA VAL A 252 -12.02 -19.52 2.53
C VAL A 252 -11.95 -18.27 1.66
N SER A 253 -12.20 -18.38 0.36
CA SER A 253 -12.24 -17.24 -0.55
C SER A 253 -13.33 -16.24 -0.16
N ALA A 254 -14.55 -16.70 0.11
CA ALA A 254 -15.65 -15.87 0.56
C ALA A 254 -15.32 -15.19 1.91
N LYS A 255 -14.67 -15.92 2.83
CA LYS A 255 -14.23 -15.37 4.11
C LYS A 255 -13.17 -14.27 3.96
N LEU A 256 -12.15 -14.48 3.11
CA LEU A 256 -11.14 -13.48 2.80
C LEU A 256 -11.77 -12.19 2.24
N MET A 257 -12.72 -12.35 1.31
CA MET A 257 -13.45 -11.24 0.70
C MET A 257 -14.28 -10.46 1.73
N ASP A 258 -15.03 -11.14 2.61
CA ASP A 258 -15.80 -10.52 3.69
C ASP A 258 -14.88 -9.78 4.69
N LEU A 259 -13.79 -10.41 5.12
CA LEU A 259 -12.85 -9.80 6.07
C LEU A 259 -12.13 -8.58 5.48
N ALA A 260 -11.73 -8.62 4.20
CA ALA A 260 -11.15 -7.46 3.53
C ALA A 260 -12.13 -6.29 3.44
N LEU A 261 -13.40 -6.57 3.14
CA LEU A 261 -14.45 -5.55 3.10
C LEU A 261 -14.72 -4.95 4.48
N ARG A 262 -14.72 -5.77 5.54
CA ARG A 262 -14.85 -5.29 6.93
C ARG A 262 -13.65 -4.43 7.34
N ALA A 263 -12.42 -4.85 7.01
CA ALA A 263 -11.22 -4.08 7.29
C ALA A 263 -11.25 -2.71 6.58
N HIS A 264 -11.60 -2.69 5.29
CA HIS A 264 -11.76 -1.45 4.52
C HIS A 264 -12.74 -0.46 5.19
N ARG A 265 -13.90 -0.96 5.62
CA ARG A 265 -14.92 -0.15 6.32
C ARG A 265 -14.47 0.30 7.70
N ALA A 266 -13.88 -0.59 8.49
CA ALA A 266 -13.39 -0.30 9.83
C ALA A 266 -12.32 0.78 9.84
N LEU A 267 -11.45 0.78 8.84
CA LEU A 267 -10.41 1.79 8.64
C LEU A 267 -10.91 3.04 7.90
N SER A 268 -12.20 3.10 7.57
CA SER A 268 -12.80 4.19 6.80
C SER A 268 -12.08 4.48 5.48
N CYS A 269 -11.55 3.44 4.83
CA CYS A 269 -10.93 3.56 3.52
C CYS A 269 -11.94 4.01 2.46
N SER A 270 -11.46 4.69 1.43
CA SER A 270 -12.27 5.17 0.30
C SER A 270 -11.61 4.82 -1.03
N GLY A 271 -12.44 4.56 -2.02
CA GLY A 271 -12.04 4.24 -3.38
C GLY A 271 -11.50 2.83 -3.51
N TYR A 272 -10.34 2.56 -2.94
CA TYR A 272 -9.71 1.24 -3.01
C TYR A 272 -8.74 1.00 -1.86
N SER A 273 -8.52 -0.27 -1.54
CA SER A 273 -7.49 -0.73 -0.60
C SER A 273 -7.12 -2.19 -0.87
N ARG A 274 -6.04 -2.66 -0.26
CA ARG A 274 -5.64 -4.07 -0.29
C ARG A 274 -5.30 -4.52 1.13
N THR A 275 -5.93 -5.62 1.56
CA THR A 275 -5.70 -6.20 2.88
C THR A 275 -4.94 -7.51 2.76
N ASP A 276 -3.87 -7.65 3.53
CA ASP A 276 -2.98 -8.79 3.53
C ASP A 276 -3.29 -9.71 4.74
N PHE A 277 -3.29 -11.02 4.53
CA PHE A 277 -3.67 -12.06 5.49
C PHE A 277 -2.70 -13.23 5.49
N ILE A 278 -2.66 -13.99 6.61
CA ILE A 278 -2.21 -15.38 6.61
C ILE A 278 -3.43 -16.28 6.78
N VAL A 279 -3.65 -17.20 5.85
CA VAL A 279 -4.66 -18.25 5.96
C VAL A 279 -4.07 -19.40 6.77
N SER A 280 -4.32 -19.40 8.08
CA SER A 280 -3.90 -20.44 9.00
C SER A 280 -4.91 -21.61 9.05
N GLU A 281 -4.60 -22.69 9.76
CA GLU A 281 -5.54 -23.79 10.05
C GLU A 281 -6.81 -23.32 10.78
N HIS A 282 -6.73 -22.18 11.49
CA HIS A 282 -7.87 -21.58 12.19
C HIS A 282 -8.59 -20.49 11.37
N GLY A 283 -8.23 -20.35 10.09
CA GLY A 283 -8.77 -19.38 9.15
C GLY A 283 -7.89 -18.15 8.92
N PRO A 284 -8.38 -17.15 8.15
CA PRO A 284 -7.62 -15.96 7.82
C PRO A 284 -7.35 -15.07 9.03
N ILE A 285 -6.11 -14.63 9.17
CA ILE A 285 -5.61 -13.71 10.19
C ILE A 285 -5.07 -12.46 9.48
N TYR A 286 -5.54 -11.29 9.89
CA TYR A 286 -5.18 -9.99 9.36
C TYR A 286 -3.71 -9.63 9.65
N LEU A 287 -3.02 -9.06 8.66
CA LEU A 287 -1.67 -8.53 8.81
C LEU A 287 -1.64 -7.01 8.74
N GLU A 288 -2.14 -6.44 7.65
CA GLU A 288 -2.17 -4.99 7.38
C GLU A 288 -3.16 -4.64 6.26
N THR A 289 -3.48 -3.35 6.12
CA THR A 289 -4.25 -2.81 4.98
C THR A 289 -3.47 -1.67 4.34
N ASN A 290 -3.25 -1.77 3.03
CA ASN A 290 -2.57 -0.78 2.22
C ASN A 290 -3.60 0.14 1.56
N THR A 291 -3.51 1.44 1.76
CA THR A 291 -4.42 2.45 1.18
C THR A 291 -3.98 2.93 -0.20
N LEU A 292 -2.69 2.76 -0.53
CA LEU A 292 -2.11 3.00 -1.86
C LEU A 292 -1.39 1.74 -2.37
N PRO A 293 -2.11 0.64 -2.64
CA PRO A 293 -1.50 -0.59 -3.15
C PRO A 293 -0.84 -0.35 -4.50
N GLY A 294 0.19 -1.13 -4.83
CA GLY A 294 0.91 -1.04 -6.09
C GLY A 294 0.00 -1.15 -7.31
N LEU A 295 0.18 -0.26 -8.27
CA LEU A 295 -0.62 -0.15 -9.49
C LEU A 295 0.20 -0.45 -10.77
N THR A 296 1.36 -1.13 -10.65
CA THR A 296 2.10 -1.61 -11.82
C THR A 296 1.35 -2.74 -12.52
N LYS A 297 1.66 -3.00 -13.78
CA LYS A 297 1.06 -4.15 -14.52
C LYS A 297 1.28 -5.50 -13.83
N ALA A 298 2.37 -5.64 -13.07
CA ALA A 298 2.70 -6.85 -12.32
C ALA A 298 2.14 -6.86 -10.90
N SER A 299 1.63 -5.75 -10.39
CA SER A 299 1.13 -5.63 -9.02
C SER A 299 -0.14 -6.46 -8.76
N LEU A 300 -0.31 -6.86 -7.51
CA LEU A 300 -1.41 -7.70 -7.03
C LEU A 300 -2.78 -7.07 -7.29
N TYR A 301 -2.93 -5.76 -7.03
CA TYR A 301 -4.22 -5.10 -7.18
C TYR A 301 -4.70 -5.08 -8.65
N PRO A 302 -3.91 -4.67 -9.67
CA PRO A 302 -4.29 -4.82 -11.07
C PRO A 302 -4.56 -6.26 -11.53
N LYS A 303 -3.86 -7.27 -10.97
CA LYS A 303 -4.16 -8.69 -11.23
C LYS A 303 -5.55 -9.08 -10.74
N ALA A 304 -5.94 -8.63 -9.54
CA ALA A 304 -7.26 -8.87 -8.99
C ALA A 304 -8.37 -8.18 -9.80
N LEU A 305 -8.16 -6.93 -10.25
CA LEU A 305 -9.09 -6.23 -11.16
C LEU A 305 -9.31 -7.03 -12.45
N LYS A 306 -8.24 -7.49 -13.07
CA LYS A 306 -8.31 -8.30 -14.30
C LYS A 306 -9.05 -9.62 -14.07
N ALA A 307 -8.79 -10.30 -12.96
CA ALA A 307 -9.50 -11.53 -12.60
C ALA A 307 -11.00 -11.31 -12.36
N GLN A 308 -11.39 -10.10 -11.91
CA GLN A 308 -12.79 -9.67 -11.77
C GLN A 308 -13.41 -9.22 -13.11
N GLY A 309 -12.65 -9.13 -14.19
CA GLY A 309 -13.11 -8.60 -15.48
C GLY A 309 -13.22 -7.09 -15.54
N ILE A 310 -12.49 -6.37 -14.67
CA ILE A 310 -12.50 -4.90 -14.61
C ILE A 310 -11.26 -4.37 -15.33
N GLU A 311 -11.48 -3.53 -16.34
CA GLU A 311 -10.39 -2.87 -17.05
C GLU A 311 -9.73 -1.81 -16.18
N PHE A 312 -8.39 -1.76 -16.21
CA PHE A 312 -7.62 -0.83 -15.37
C PHE A 312 -7.97 0.64 -15.64
N VAL A 313 -8.30 0.98 -16.89
CA VAL A 313 -8.72 2.34 -17.25
C VAL A 313 -10.09 2.70 -16.66
N ASP A 314 -11.00 1.74 -16.52
CA ASP A 314 -12.34 1.99 -15.95
C ASP A 314 -12.26 2.11 -14.44
N PHE A 315 -11.43 1.30 -13.77
CA PHE A 315 -11.05 1.50 -12.38
C PHE A 315 -10.54 2.94 -12.14
N LEU A 316 -9.61 3.44 -12.95
CA LEU A 316 -9.06 4.80 -12.79
C LEU A 316 -10.11 5.89 -12.99
N LYS A 317 -11.03 5.73 -13.95
CA LYS A 317 -12.15 6.66 -14.15
C LYS A 317 -13.04 6.72 -12.91
N ASP A 318 -13.39 5.58 -12.32
CA ASP A 318 -14.16 5.52 -11.08
C ASP A 318 -13.45 6.27 -9.94
N GLN A 319 -12.14 6.03 -9.76
CA GLN A 319 -11.37 6.71 -8.72
C GLN A 319 -11.29 8.23 -8.90
N ILE A 320 -11.18 8.69 -10.14
CA ILE A 320 -11.21 10.13 -10.46
C ILE A 320 -12.57 10.73 -10.09
N VAL A 321 -13.68 10.09 -10.46
CA VAL A 321 -15.03 10.57 -10.13
C VAL A 321 -15.27 10.59 -8.61
N ILE A 322 -14.79 9.58 -7.88
CA ILE A 322 -14.89 9.52 -6.42
C ILE A 322 -14.10 10.68 -5.79
N ALA A 323 -12.88 10.94 -6.25
CA ALA A 323 -12.04 12.03 -5.79
C ALA A 323 -12.71 13.41 -6.01
N GLU A 324 -13.27 13.65 -7.18
CA GLU A 324 -14.01 14.89 -7.50
C GLU A 324 -15.20 15.13 -6.56
N ARG A 325 -15.97 14.09 -6.25
CA ARG A 325 -17.15 14.19 -5.37
C ARG A 325 -16.78 14.48 -3.92
N ARG A 326 -15.66 13.92 -3.43
CA ARG A 326 -15.20 14.13 -2.05
C ARG A 326 -14.87 15.60 -1.77
N THR A 327 -14.32 16.33 -2.72
CA THR A 327 -13.92 17.73 -2.55
C THR A 327 -15.07 18.72 -2.68
N ARG A 328 -16.21 18.29 -3.25
CA ARG A 328 -17.40 19.13 -3.40
C ARG A 328 -18.36 19.08 -2.21
N ARG A 329 -18.10 18.21 -1.24
CA ARG A 329 -18.84 18.10 0.04
C ARG A 329 -18.16 18.91 1.12
#